data_3aa68f0af9f22e16758ce6f72f63f176
#
_entry.id   3aa68f0af9f22e16758ce6f72f63f176
#
_cell.length_a   1.000
_cell.length_b   1.000
_cell.length_c   1.000
_cell.angle_alpha   90.00
_cell.angle_beta   90.00
_cell.angle_gamma   90.00
#
_symmetry.space_group_name_H-M   'P 1'
#
loop_
_entity.id
_entity.type
_entity.pdbx_description
1 polymer ?
#
loop_
_entity_poly.entity_id
_entity_poly.type
_entity_poly.pdbx_seq_one_letter_code
_entity_poly.pdbx_strand_id
1 'polypeptide(L)'
;MLLAKGHNVRALVRREDDRAEALRQLGAEVMQXDLTDLIAMHRAIEGCTRIYFGMSVSADYLTATVNTAAVARHHGVEAFVNMSQMTVTQMSITESTDSPQHKLHWLAEQALSWSGLPVVTMRPTVFLDGFFRLFAAPGVRDADELALPMGRXKTSPISAVDXARAVSVVLEXPXPHIGQIYNLXGFESADLEHYARVFSEALGRPIRYRDVPLSAWSEKLREAGVPAHIVKHLSVMTELNKQGRYDRMTDDLFNLTGQKPISVYDFVKLHAAXFTRAGAAA
;
A
#
# COMPACT_ATOMS: atom_id res chain seq x y z
N MET A 1 2.06 -10.03 12.81
CA MET A 1 0.70 -10.47 13.19
C MET A 1 0.59 -11.99 13.16
N LEU A 2 0.75 -12.62 12.00
CA LEU A 2 0.58 -14.06 11.90
C LEU A 2 1.61 -14.84 12.75
N LEU A 3 2.86 -14.38 12.74
CA LEU A 3 3.89 -15.01 13.55
C LEU A 3 3.55 -14.96 15.03
N ALA A 4 3.01 -13.82 15.49
CA ALA A 4 2.63 -13.67 16.89
C ALA A 4 1.53 -14.64 17.30
N LYS A 5 0.74 -15.11 16.33
CA LYS A 5 -0.32 -16.09 16.57
C LYS A 5 0.13 -17.53 16.36
N GLY A 6 1.43 -17.74 16.16
CA GLY A 6 2.00 -19.07 16.04
C GLY A 6 2.01 -19.67 14.64
N HIS A 7 1.66 -18.88 13.62
CA HIS A 7 1.72 -19.38 12.26
C HIS A 7 3.13 -19.32 11.70
N ASN A 8 3.44 -20.25 10.82
CA ASN A 8 4.70 -20.24 10.09
C ASN A 8 4.56 -19.29 8.92
N VAL A 9 5.54 -18.40 8.75
CA VAL A 9 5.51 -17.41 7.68
C VAL A 9 6.82 -17.45 6.92
N ARG A 10 6.73 -17.52 5.59
CA ARG A 10 7.87 -17.39 4.70
C ARG A 10 7.76 -16.05 3.99
N ALA A 11 8.79 -15.22 4.13
CA ALA A 11 8.81 -13.89 3.54
C ALA A 11 9.79 -13.88 2.38
N LEU A 12 9.32 -13.42 1.21
CA LEU A 12 10.17 -13.30 0.03
C LEU A 12 10.64 -11.86 -0.08
N VAL A 13 11.94 -11.66 -0.17
CA VAL A 13 12.55 -10.35 -0.26
C VAL A 13 13.41 -10.26 -1.50
N ARG A 14 13.51 -9.06 -2.07
CA ARG A 14 14.39 -8.87 -3.21
C ARG A 14 15.85 -8.71 -2.78
N ARG A 15 16.05 -8.15 -1.59
CA ARG A 15 17.41 -7.90 -1.06
C ARG A 15 17.52 -8.38 0.36
N GLU A 16 18.71 -8.90 0.67
CA GLU A 16 19.06 -9.26 2.04
C GLU A 16 19.62 -8.02 2.72
N ASP A 17 18.74 -7.28 3.39
CA ASP A 17 19.11 -6.03 4.06
C ASP A 17 18.55 -6.04 5.49
N ASP A 18 18.62 -4.88 6.17
CA ASP A 18 18.16 -4.78 7.55
C ASP A 18 16.69 -5.16 7.71
N ARG A 19 15.86 -4.88 6.69
CA ARG A 19 14.45 -5.25 6.77
C ARG A 19 14.27 -6.76 6.75
N ALA A 20 15.08 -7.46 5.94
CA ALA A 20 15.04 -8.93 5.92
C ALA A 20 15.46 -9.49 7.27
N GLU A 21 16.50 -8.93 7.86
CA GLU A 21 16.96 -9.38 9.17
C GLU A 21 15.91 -9.13 10.24
N ALA A 22 15.21 -7.99 10.17
CA ALA A 22 14.12 -7.71 11.10
C ALA A 22 13.04 -8.78 11.03
N LEU A 23 12.73 -9.27 9.82
CA LEU A 23 11.75 -10.34 9.66
C LEU A 23 12.21 -11.64 10.28
N ARG A 24 13.52 -11.95 10.13
CA ARG A 24 14.08 -13.16 10.79
C ARG A 24 13.98 -13.06 12.30
N GLN A 25 14.25 -11.88 12.84
CA GLN A 25 14.17 -11.67 14.29
C GLN A 25 12.76 -11.90 14.83
N LEU A 26 11.75 -11.65 13.98
CA LEU A 26 10.35 -11.91 14.36
C LEU A 26 9.97 -13.39 14.20
N GLY A 27 10.83 -14.19 13.57
CA GLY A 27 10.59 -15.61 13.41
C GLY A 27 10.22 -16.07 12.00
N ALA A 28 10.26 -15.17 11.03
CA ALA A 28 9.93 -15.55 9.64
C ALA A 28 11.11 -16.30 9.00
N GLU A 29 10.78 -17.26 8.15
CA GLU A 29 11.75 -17.81 7.20
C GLU A 29 11.88 -16.79 6.07
N VAL A 30 13.07 -16.32 5.75
CA VAL A 30 13.29 -15.31 4.73
C VAL A 30 14.02 -15.93 3.54
N MET A 31 13.49 -15.71 2.32
CA MET A 31 14.13 -16.16 1.09
C MET A 31 14.28 -14.97 0.16
N GLN A 32 15.45 -14.93 -0.50
CA GLN A 32 15.68 -13.91 -1.50
C GLN A 32 15.28 -14.45 -2.86
N UNK A 33 14.36 -13.78 -3.54
CA UNK A 33 13.92 -14.21 -4.79
C UNK A 33 13.61 -13.06 -5.64
N ASP A 34 13.75 -13.24 -6.84
CA ASP A 34 13.26 -12.29 -7.84
C ASP A 34 11.89 -12.80 -8.29
N LEU A 35 10.84 -12.03 -8.10
CA LEU A 35 9.47 -12.44 -8.43
C LEU A 35 9.27 -12.70 -9.92
N THR A 36 10.17 -12.22 -10.77
CA THR A 36 10.09 -12.49 -12.21
C THR A 36 10.86 -13.75 -12.62
N ASP A 37 11.53 -14.41 -11.70
CA ASP A 37 12.26 -15.64 -11.95
C ASP A 37 11.36 -16.82 -11.60
N LEU A 38 10.84 -17.48 -12.64
CA LEU A 38 9.83 -18.54 -12.46
C LEU A 38 10.35 -19.71 -11.62
N ILE A 39 11.58 -20.15 -11.88
CA ILE A 39 12.14 -21.28 -11.13
C ILE A 39 12.35 -20.90 -9.65
N ALA A 40 12.85 -19.71 -9.42
CA ALA A 40 13.02 -19.23 -8.03
C ALA A 40 11.68 -19.18 -7.31
N MET A 41 10.63 -18.73 -8.00
CA MET A 41 9.30 -18.67 -7.39
C MET A 41 8.75 -20.06 -7.09
N HIS A 42 9.05 -21.03 -7.95
CA HIS A 42 8.64 -22.40 -7.66
C HIS A 42 9.25 -22.89 -6.35
N ARG A 43 10.54 -22.65 -6.17
CA ARG A 43 11.22 -23.06 -4.92
C ARG A 43 10.68 -22.30 -3.71
N ALA A 44 10.38 -21.01 -3.92
CA ALA A 44 9.95 -20.17 -2.81
C ALA A 44 8.55 -20.53 -2.33
N ILE A 45 7.66 -20.92 -3.23
CA ILE A 45 6.27 -21.20 -2.88
C ILE A 45 6.08 -22.66 -2.44
N GLU A 46 6.95 -23.55 -2.83
CA GLU A 46 6.83 -24.95 -2.47
C GLU A 46 6.67 -25.12 -0.97
N GLY A 47 5.63 -25.83 -0.55
CA GLY A 47 5.32 -26.05 0.85
C GLY A 47 4.44 -24.99 1.49
N CYS A 48 4.15 -23.91 0.79
CA CYS A 48 3.25 -22.89 1.30
C CYS A 48 1.82 -23.21 0.88
N THR A 49 0.88 -22.99 1.78
CA THR A 49 -0.52 -23.29 1.51
C THR A 49 -1.37 -22.05 1.25
N ARG A 50 -0.94 -20.91 1.74
CA ARG A 50 -1.67 -19.64 1.58
C ARG A 50 -0.66 -18.56 1.25
N ILE A 51 -1.05 -17.66 0.33
CA ILE A 51 -0.14 -16.64 -0.19
C ILE A 51 -0.77 -15.26 -0.06
N TYR A 52 0.03 -14.31 0.41
CA TYR A 52 -0.24 -12.89 0.21
C TYR A 52 0.73 -12.39 -0.84
N PHE A 53 0.19 -11.79 -1.90
CA PHE A 53 1.01 -11.18 -2.95
C PHE A 53 0.83 -9.67 -2.94
N GLY A 54 1.90 -8.95 -2.65
CA GLY A 54 1.96 -7.50 -2.75
C GLY A 54 3.35 -7.12 -3.22
N MET A 55 3.42 -6.17 -4.13
CA MET A 55 4.67 -5.73 -4.71
C MET A 55 4.65 -4.23 -4.82
N SER A 56 5.76 -3.57 -4.54
CA SER A 56 5.85 -2.13 -4.71
C SER A 56 5.70 -1.77 -6.18
N VAL A 57 5.43 -0.49 -6.44
CA VAL A 57 5.23 0.01 -7.80
C VAL A 57 6.41 -0.37 -8.67
N SER A 58 6.15 -1.06 -9.77
CA SER A 58 7.19 -1.59 -10.63
C SER A 58 6.61 -1.92 -12.00
N ALA A 59 7.39 -1.67 -13.04
CA ALA A 59 7.02 -2.07 -14.40
C ALA A 59 6.92 -3.60 -14.53
N ASP A 60 7.52 -4.35 -13.60
CA ASP A 60 7.48 -5.81 -13.61
C ASP A 60 6.27 -6.39 -12.88
N TYR A 61 5.35 -5.54 -12.43
CA TYR A 61 4.25 -5.99 -11.57
C TYR A 61 3.42 -7.09 -12.21
N LEU A 62 3.03 -6.93 -13.48
CA LEU A 62 2.19 -7.93 -14.15
C LEU A 62 2.93 -9.25 -14.34
N THR A 63 4.19 -9.19 -14.77
CA THR A 63 5.00 -10.39 -14.91
C THR A 63 5.12 -11.12 -13.58
N ALA A 64 5.42 -10.39 -12.51
CA ALA A 64 5.53 -10.99 -11.19
C ALA A 64 4.22 -11.61 -10.74
N THR A 65 3.10 -10.94 -11.01
CA THR A 65 1.78 -11.46 -10.64
C THR A 65 1.51 -12.79 -11.35
N VAL A 66 1.75 -12.83 -12.66
CA VAL A 66 1.44 -14.04 -13.44
C VAL A 66 2.39 -15.18 -13.08
N ASN A 67 3.68 -14.88 -12.87
CA ASN A 67 4.62 -15.89 -12.38
C ASN A 67 4.15 -16.50 -11.08
N THR A 68 3.80 -15.64 -10.13
CA THR A 68 3.37 -16.10 -8.81
C THR A 68 2.09 -16.93 -8.93
N ALA A 69 1.15 -16.47 -9.75
CA ALA A 69 -0.10 -17.18 -9.96
C ALA A 69 0.12 -18.56 -10.57
N ALA A 70 1.00 -18.65 -11.58
CA ALA A 70 1.28 -19.92 -12.23
C ALA A 70 1.85 -20.92 -11.24
N VAL A 71 2.79 -20.49 -10.43
CA VAL A 71 3.41 -21.37 -9.44
C VAL A 71 2.42 -21.73 -8.34
N ALA A 72 1.63 -20.75 -7.86
CA ALA A 72 0.62 -21.01 -6.83
C ALA A 72 -0.39 -22.05 -7.32
N ARG A 73 -0.79 -21.95 -8.58
CA ARG A 73 -1.72 -22.90 -9.15
C ARG A 73 -1.11 -24.30 -9.24
N HIS A 74 0.15 -24.38 -9.63
CA HIS A 74 0.87 -25.67 -9.67
C HIS A 74 0.87 -26.34 -8.29
N HIS A 75 1.07 -25.57 -7.23
CA HIS A 75 1.11 -26.11 -5.88
C HIS A 75 -0.25 -26.25 -5.21
N GLY A 76 -1.31 -25.79 -5.86
CA GLY A 76 -2.66 -25.95 -5.34
C GLY A 76 -2.94 -25.20 -4.04
N VAL A 77 -2.47 -23.96 -3.95
CA VAL A 77 -2.64 -23.20 -2.71
C VAL A 77 -4.11 -23.00 -2.35
N GLU A 78 -4.38 -22.85 -1.05
CA GLU A 78 -5.73 -22.68 -0.51
C GLU A 78 -6.25 -21.26 -0.63
N ALA A 79 -5.36 -20.29 -0.77
CA ALA A 79 -5.74 -18.87 -0.83
C ALA A 79 -4.64 -18.07 -1.47
N PHE A 80 -5.05 -17.11 -2.29
CA PHE A 80 -4.16 -16.16 -2.93
C PHE A 80 -4.73 -14.76 -2.67
N VAL A 81 -4.15 -14.06 -1.72
CA VAL A 81 -4.62 -12.71 -1.37
C VAL A 81 -3.81 -11.71 -2.16
N ASN A 82 -4.48 -11.00 -3.06
CA ASN A 82 -3.84 -10.05 -3.97
C ASN A 82 -4.03 -8.62 -3.48
N MET A 83 -2.94 -7.88 -3.32
CA MET A 83 -3.01 -6.45 -2.99
C MET A 83 -3.03 -5.67 -4.30
N SER A 84 -4.24 -5.26 -4.71
CA SER A 84 -4.43 -4.43 -5.88
C SER A 84 -4.50 -2.96 -5.44
N GLN A 85 -5.38 -2.17 -6.04
CA GLN A 85 -5.60 -0.81 -5.55
C GLN A 85 -6.96 -0.29 -5.97
N MET A 86 -7.46 0.68 -5.21
CA MET A 86 -8.84 1.12 -5.33
C MET A 86 -9.17 1.80 -6.66
N THR A 87 -8.19 2.39 -7.32
CA THR A 87 -8.42 3.04 -8.62
C THR A 87 -9.01 2.06 -9.62
N VAL A 88 -8.70 0.76 -9.48
CA VAL A 88 -9.21 -0.27 -10.39
C VAL A 88 -10.74 -0.32 -10.41
N THR A 89 -11.40 0.06 -9.30
CA THR A 89 -12.87 0.05 -9.29
C THR A 89 -13.46 1.01 -10.32
N GLN A 90 -12.70 2.00 -10.76
CA GLN A 90 -13.15 3.02 -11.69
C GLN A 90 -12.59 2.78 -13.09
N MET A 91 -12.02 1.61 -13.33
CA MET A 91 -11.41 1.26 -14.62
C MET A 91 -12.20 0.16 -15.30
N SER A 92 -12.08 0.09 -16.61
CA SER A 92 -12.76 -0.91 -17.42
C SER A 92 -12.00 -1.06 -18.74
N ILE A 93 -12.59 -1.82 -19.65
CA ILE A 93 -12.01 -1.97 -20.99
C ILE A 93 -11.95 -0.63 -21.73
N THR A 94 -12.80 0.33 -21.35
CA THR A 94 -12.86 1.64 -22.01
C THR A 94 -12.50 2.81 -21.12
N GLU A 95 -12.19 2.56 -19.86
CA GLU A 95 -11.85 3.61 -18.89
C GLU A 95 -10.54 3.29 -18.22
N SER A 96 -9.57 4.16 -18.34
CA SER A 96 -8.26 3.96 -17.75
C SER A 96 -7.72 5.27 -17.21
N THR A 97 -6.55 5.22 -16.58
CA THR A 97 -5.82 6.41 -16.17
C THR A 97 -4.52 6.48 -16.95
N ASP A 98 -3.82 7.59 -16.80
CA ASP A 98 -2.52 7.74 -17.47
C ASP A 98 -1.39 7.02 -16.73
N SER A 99 -1.67 6.38 -15.59
CA SER A 99 -0.64 5.63 -14.88
C SER A 99 -0.45 4.25 -15.49
N PRO A 100 0.74 3.92 -15.99
CA PRO A 100 0.99 2.54 -16.44
C PRO A 100 0.79 1.54 -15.32
N GLN A 101 1.09 1.93 -14.07
CA GLN A 101 0.92 1.01 -12.95
C GLN A 101 -0.55 0.64 -12.73
N HIS A 102 -1.47 1.60 -12.87
CA HIS A 102 -2.90 1.30 -12.73
C HIS A 102 -3.34 0.27 -13.77
N LYS A 103 -2.85 0.41 -14.99
CA LYS A 103 -3.17 -0.56 -16.04
C LYS A 103 -2.65 -1.94 -15.70
N LEU A 104 -1.44 -2.02 -15.13
CA LEU A 104 -0.88 -3.31 -14.71
C LEU A 104 -1.75 -3.95 -13.62
N HIS A 105 -2.23 -3.14 -12.66
CA HIS A 105 -3.11 -3.67 -11.62
C HIS A 105 -4.43 -4.19 -12.20
N TRP A 106 -5.00 -3.43 -13.14
CA TRP A 106 -6.26 -3.85 -13.75
C TRP A 106 -6.07 -5.16 -14.51
N LEU A 107 -5.00 -5.25 -15.32
CA LEU A 107 -4.70 -6.47 -16.06
C LEU A 107 -4.40 -7.64 -15.12
N ALA A 108 -3.67 -7.38 -14.04
CA ALA A 108 -3.36 -8.44 -13.08
C ALA A 108 -4.63 -9.01 -12.45
N GLU A 109 -5.60 -8.14 -12.12
CA GLU A 109 -6.87 -8.64 -11.59
C GLU A 109 -7.59 -9.51 -12.62
N GLN A 110 -7.55 -9.13 -13.91
CA GLN A 110 -8.16 -9.96 -14.96
C GLN A 110 -7.48 -11.34 -15.02
N ALA A 111 -6.14 -11.33 -15.05
CA ALA A 111 -5.39 -12.59 -15.11
C ALA A 111 -5.70 -13.49 -13.92
N LEU A 112 -5.77 -12.91 -12.73
CA LEU A 112 -6.08 -13.70 -11.54
C LEU A 112 -7.50 -14.25 -11.59
N SER A 113 -8.44 -13.49 -12.15
CA SER A 113 -9.82 -13.98 -12.27
C SER A 113 -9.93 -15.16 -13.24
N TRP A 114 -9.02 -15.24 -14.21
CA TRP A 114 -8.99 -16.35 -15.17
C TRP A 114 -8.20 -17.56 -14.66
N SER A 115 -7.44 -17.37 -13.59
CA SER A 115 -6.42 -18.35 -13.18
C SER A 115 -6.97 -19.63 -12.58
N GLY A 116 -8.19 -19.59 -12.08
CA GLY A 116 -8.75 -20.71 -11.31
C GLY A 116 -8.27 -20.77 -9.87
N LEU A 117 -7.46 -19.80 -9.44
CA LEU A 117 -6.99 -19.74 -8.07
C LEU A 117 -8.07 -19.24 -7.11
N PRO A 118 -7.98 -19.63 -5.84
CA PRO A 118 -8.88 -19.09 -4.81
C PRO A 118 -8.40 -17.68 -4.39
N VAL A 119 -8.82 -16.68 -5.16
CA VAL A 119 -8.31 -15.31 -5.02
C VAL A 119 -9.20 -14.47 -4.11
N VAL A 120 -8.56 -13.66 -3.26
CA VAL A 120 -9.22 -12.58 -2.51
C VAL A 120 -8.50 -11.30 -2.91
N THR A 121 -9.25 -10.29 -3.32
CA THR A 121 -8.66 -9.05 -3.83
C THR A 121 -8.84 -7.92 -2.83
N MET A 122 -7.74 -7.28 -2.46
CA MET A 122 -7.73 -6.10 -1.60
C MET A 122 -7.45 -4.89 -2.48
N ARG A 123 -8.32 -3.88 -2.41
CA ARG A 123 -8.15 -2.63 -3.17
C ARG A 123 -8.00 -1.47 -2.20
N PRO A 124 -6.80 -1.22 -1.69
CA PRO A 124 -6.61 -0.11 -0.76
C PRO A 124 -6.57 1.24 -1.46
N THR A 125 -6.95 2.27 -0.73
CA THR A 125 -6.80 3.66 -1.13
C THR A 125 -5.33 4.08 -0.97
N VAL A 126 -5.06 5.38 -1.07
CA VAL A 126 -3.69 5.88 -0.92
C VAL A 126 -3.17 5.58 0.49
N PHE A 127 -1.90 5.25 0.58
CA PHE A 127 -1.30 4.87 1.85
C PHE A 127 -0.77 6.08 2.61
N LEU A 128 -1.11 6.15 3.90
CA LEU A 128 -0.53 7.14 4.80
C LEU A 128 0.99 7.05 4.81
N ASP A 129 1.51 5.83 4.77
CA ASP A 129 2.95 5.57 4.88
C ASP A 129 3.75 6.21 3.75
N GLY A 130 3.15 6.34 2.57
CA GLY A 130 3.82 6.98 1.43
C GLY A 130 3.68 8.49 1.46
N PHE A 131 2.50 8.98 1.10
CA PHE A 131 2.31 10.42 0.94
C PHE A 131 2.41 11.18 2.26
N PHE A 132 1.82 10.66 3.32
CA PHE A 132 1.71 11.42 4.57
C PHE A 132 2.88 11.21 5.51
N ARG A 133 3.75 10.23 5.24
CA ARG A 133 4.96 10.05 6.03
C ARG A 133 6.21 10.20 5.17
N LEU A 134 6.43 9.28 4.22
CA LEU A 134 7.67 9.31 3.46
C LEU A 134 7.88 10.62 2.72
N PHE A 135 6.85 11.09 1.99
CA PHE A 135 7.00 12.31 1.19
C PHE A 135 6.75 13.58 1.98
N ALA A 136 5.90 13.52 3.02
CA ALA A 136 5.56 14.72 3.78
C ALA A 136 6.54 15.03 4.91
N ALA A 137 7.27 14.04 5.40
CA ALA A 137 8.06 14.22 6.61
C ALA A 137 9.07 15.35 6.54
N PRO A 138 9.86 15.50 5.46
CA PRO A 138 10.84 16.58 5.46
C PRO A 138 10.22 17.98 5.62
N GLY A 139 9.11 18.25 4.93
CA GLY A 139 8.45 19.53 5.05
C GLY A 139 7.88 19.78 6.43
N VAL A 140 7.26 18.74 7.00
CA VAL A 140 6.70 18.85 8.35
C VAL A 140 7.81 19.08 9.38
N ARG A 141 8.87 18.28 9.27
CA ARG A 141 9.98 18.34 10.22
C ARG A 141 10.72 19.68 10.15
N ASP A 142 11.03 20.14 8.93
CA ASP A 142 11.97 21.23 8.73
C ASP A 142 11.31 22.58 8.46
N ALA A 143 10.06 22.61 7.99
CA ALA A 143 9.39 23.85 7.61
C ALA A 143 7.98 24.01 8.20
N ASP A 144 7.55 23.07 9.04
CA ASP A 144 6.20 23.09 9.62
C ASP A 144 5.13 23.14 8.53
N GLU A 145 5.37 22.42 7.42
CA GLU A 145 4.44 22.38 6.30
C GLU A 145 4.12 20.96 5.89
N LEU A 146 2.84 20.71 5.69
CA LEU A 146 2.40 19.51 4.97
C LEU A 146 2.38 19.91 3.50
N ALA A 147 3.46 19.64 2.80
CA ALA A 147 3.68 20.11 1.42
C ALA A 147 3.48 18.97 0.44
N LEU A 148 2.29 18.91 -0.14
CA LEU A 148 1.91 17.85 -1.09
C LEU A 148 1.12 18.48 -2.24
N PRO A 149 1.19 17.90 -3.45
CA PRO A 149 0.45 18.44 -4.61
C PRO A 149 -0.95 17.83 -4.71
N MET A 150 -1.72 17.87 -3.63
CA MET A 150 -2.99 17.14 -3.54
C MET A 150 -4.22 17.99 -3.79
N GLY A 151 -4.07 19.32 -3.94
CA GLY A 151 -5.23 20.18 -4.17
C GLY A 151 -6.14 20.23 -2.96
N ARG A 152 -7.44 20.35 -3.24
CA ARG A 152 -8.47 20.54 -2.19
C ARG A 152 -9.48 19.42 -2.08
N UNK A 153 -9.36 18.38 -2.77
CA UNK A 153 -10.23 17.30 -2.72
C UNK A 153 -9.98 16.50 -1.51
N LYS A 154 -11.04 15.95 -1.16
CA LYS A 154 -10.96 15.06 0.01
C LYS A 154 -10.32 13.75 -0.37
N THR A 155 -9.67 13.10 0.61
CA THR A 155 -9.00 11.82 0.41
C THR A 155 -9.11 11.02 1.70
N SER A 156 -9.10 9.69 1.58
CA SER A 156 -9.33 8.78 2.71
C SER A 156 -8.15 7.83 2.90
N PRO A 157 -6.98 8.35 3.27
CA PRO A 157 -5.76 7.53 3.31
C PRO A 157 -5.80 6.48 4.41
N ILE A 158 -5.10 5.36 4.15
CA ILE A 158 -5.09 4.21 5.05
C ILE A 158 -3.65 3.84 5.41
N SER A 159 -3.45 3.34 6.62
CA SER A 159 -2.10 2.89 7.01
C SER A 159 -1.82 1.48 6.49
N ALA A 160 -0.55 1.20 6.25
CA ALA A 160 -0.13 -0.13 5.83
C ALA A 160 -0.45 -1.18 6.90
N VAL A 161 -0.43 -0.80 8.16
CA VAL A 161 -0.79 -1.73 9.25
C VAL A 161 -2.25 -2.15 9.11
N ASP A 162 -3.13 -1.29 8.75
CA ASP A 162 -4.54 -1.66 8.50
C ASP A 162 -4.68 -2.60 7.29
N UNK A 163 -4.01 -2.35 6.27
CA UNK A 163 -3.98 -3.13 5.26
C UNK A 163 -3.64 -4.45 5.61
N ALA A 164 -2.51 -4.59 6.53
CA ALA A 164 -2.00 -5.87 7.01
C ALA A 164 -2.99 -6.61 7.91
N ARG A 165 -3.71 -5.87 8.75
CA ARG A 165 -4.71 -6.52 9.60
C ARG A 165 -5.78 -7.23 8.77
N ALA A 166 -6.23 -6.59 7.70
CA ALA A 166 -7.23 -7.21 6.81
C ALA A 166 -6.66 -8.46 6.15
N VAL A 167 -5.44 -8.40 5.66
CA VAL A 167 -4.78 -9.54 5.03
C VAL A 167 -4.65 -10.69 6.03
N SER A 168 -4.25 -10.37 7.25
CA SER A 168 -4.06 -11.36 8.30
C SER A 168 -5.37 -12.10 8.60
N VAL A 169 -6.47 -11.36 8.72
CA VAL A 169 -7.78 -11.97 8.98
C VAL A 169 -8.16 -12.93 7.85
N VAL A 170 -7.95 -12.52 6.61
CA VAL A 170 -8.30 -13.35 5.46
C VAL A 170 -7.42 -14.59 5.38
N LEU A 171 -6.14 -14.44 5.62
CA LEU A 171 -5.24 -15.60 5.56
C LEU A 171 -5.54 -16.62 6.66
N GLU A 172 -6.03 -16.17 7.78
CA GLU A 172 -6.40 -17.12 8.85
C GLU A 172 -7.68 -17.88 8.57
N UNK A 173 -8.70 -17.49 7.65
CA UNK A 173 -9.73 -18.02 7.40
C UNK A 173 -10.11 -17.80 6.14
N PRO A 174 -9.50 -18.18 5.27
CA PRO A 174 -9.88 -17.71 3.93
C PRO A 174 -11.20 -18.19 3.33
N UNK A 175 -11.57 -18.96 3.70
CA UNK A 175 -12.69 -19.57 3.16
C UNK A 175 -13.83 -18.73 2.83
N PRO A 176 -14.32 -18.02 3.86
CA PRO A 176 -15.48 -17.15 3.53
C PRO A 176 -15.17 -16.02 2.56
N HIS A 177 -13.91 -15.74 2.32
CA HIS A 177 -13.49 -14.57 1.56
C HIS A 177 -13.15 -14.87 0.11
N ILE A 178 -13.07 -16.13 -0.29
CA ILE A 178 -12.67 -16.48 -1.65
C ILE A 178 -13.64 -15.86 -2.66
N GLY A 179 -13.06 -15.17 -3.65
CA GLY A 179 -13.85 -14.49 -4.68
C GLY A 179 -14.30 -13.10 -4.30
N GLN A 180 -14.03 -12.66 -3.07
CA GLN A 180 -14.46 -11.35 -2.63
C GLN A 180 -13.44 -10.26 -3.00
N ILE A 181 -13.95 -9.05 -3.14
CA ILE A 181 -13.15 -7.85 -3.37
C ILE A 181 -13.46 -6.90 -2.20
N TYR A 182 -12.41 -6.44 -1.53
CA TYR A 182 -12.57 -5.52 -0.40
C TYR A 182 -11.92 -4.18 -0.73
N ASN A 183 -12.70 -3.10 -0.57
CA ASN A 183 -12.20 -1.74 -0.79
C ASN A 183 -11.83 -1.16 0.56
N LEU A 184 -10.55 -0.97 0.76
CA LEU A 184 -10.05 -0.60 2.08
C LEU A 184 -9.75 0.88 2.17
N UNK A 185 -10.57 1.61 2.75
CA UNK A 185 -10.47 2.97 2.88
C UNK A 185 -9.96 3.24 4.19
N GLY A 186 -9.68 4.52 4.53
CA GLY A 186 -9.12 4.98 5.78
C GLY A 186 -10.16 5.33 6.83
N PHE A 187 -9.70 5.99 7.86
CA PHE A 187 -10.55 6.34 9.00
C PHE A 187 -11.64 7.36 8.63
N GLU A 188 -11.30 8.31 7.78
CA GLU A 188 -12.21 9.35 7.32
C GLU A 188 -11.77 9.84 5.96
N SER A 189 -12.64 10.57 5.27
CA SER A 189 -12.28 11.26 4.05
C SER A 189 -12.35 12.75 4.31
N ALA A 190 -11.23 13.45 4.11
CA ALA A 190 -11.13 14.87 4.42
C ALA A 190 -10.07 15.51 3.53
N ASP A 191 -10.04 16.85 3.53
CA ASP A 191 -9.06 17.57 2.71
C ASP A 191 -7.75 17.77 3.46
N LEU A 192 -6.75 18.22 2.74
CA LEU A 192 -5.41 18.38 3.31
C LEU A 192 -5.32 19.49 4.36
N GLU A 193 -6.21 20.49 4.28
CA GLU A 193 -6.28 21.50 5.33
C GLU A 193 -6.67 20.84 6.65
N HIS A 194 -7.65 19.95 6.60
CA HIS A 194 -8.07 19.21 7.78
C HIS A 194 -6.91 18.37 8.31
N TYR A 195 -6.21 17.66 7.43
CA TYR A 195 -5.10 16.81 7.88
C TYR A 195 -3.93 17.62 8.43
N ALA A 196 -3.71 18.84 7.92
CA ALA A 196 -2.70 19.71 8.51
C ALA A 196 -3.07 20.08 9.95
N ARG A 197 -4.36 20.31 10.20
CA ARG A 197 -4.81 20.56 11.59
C ARG A 197 -4.60 19.34 12.47
N VAL A 198 -4.86 18.14 11.92
CA VAL A 198 -4.63 16.90 12.65
C VAL A 198 -3.14 16.74 13.00
N PHE A 199 -2.26 16.99 12.02
CA PHE A 199 -0.82 16.98 12.28
C PHE A 199 -0.45 17.96 13.39
N SER A 200 -1.06 19.18 13.35
CA SER A 200 -0.77 20.19 14.35
C SER A 200 -1.13 19.72 15.76
N GLU A 201 -2.31 19.12 15.89
CA GLU A 201 -2.75 18.60 17.18
C GLU A 201 -1.84 17.47 17.66
N ALA A 202 -1.50 16.56 16.75
CA ALA A 202 -0.71 15.39 17.12
C ALA A 202 0.71 15.77 17.51
N LEU A 203 1.28 16.77 16.83
CA LEU A 203 2.68 17.16 17.07
C LEU A 203 2.84 18.30 18.06
N GLY A 204 1.73 18.95 18.45
CA GLY A 204 1.79 20.03 19.44
C GLY A 204 2.40 21.31 18.90
N ARG A 205 2.35 21.55 17.60
CA ARG A 205 2.84 22.78 17.00
C ARG A 205 2.11 23.06 15.70
N PRO A 206 2.01 24.32 15.26
CA PRO A 206 1.26 24.63 14.02
C PRO A 206 1.93 24.05 12.78
N ILE A 207 1.14 23.27 12.04
CA ILE A 207 1.54 22.74 10.73
C ILE A 207 0.50 23.22 9.74
N ARG A 208 0.93 23.78 8.59
CA ARG A 208 -0.01 24.24 7.58
C ARG A 208 0.14 23.46 6.29
N TYR A 209 -0.95 23.35 5.56
CA TYR A 209 -0.93 22.70 4.26
C TYR A 209 -0.41 23.67 3.19
N ARG A 210 0.54 23.21 2.39
CA ARG A 210 0.97 23.96 1.22
C ARG A 210 0.75 23.08 -0.01
N ASP A 211 -0.17 23.52 -0.89
CA ASP A 211 -0.48 22.81 -2.12
C ASP A 211 0.60 23.13 -3.15
N VAL A 212 1.58 22.26 -3.27
CA VAL A 212 2.72 22.51 -4.15
C VAL A 212 2.37 22.19 -5.59
N PRO A 213 2.98 22.90 -6.55
CA PRO A 213 2.77 22.57 -7.97
C PRO A 213 3.26 21.17 -8.26
N LEU A 214 2.43 20.40 -9.00
CA LEU A 214 2.80 19.02 -9.33
C LEU A 214 4.10 18.96 -10.11
N SER A 215 4.32 19.89 -11.03
CA SER A 215 5.55 19.88 -11.85
C SER A 215 6.81 19.99 -10.98
N ALA A 216 6.78 20.87 -9.97
CA ALA A 216 7.92 21.04 -9.08
C ALA A 216 8.12 19.80 -8.20
N TRP A 217 7.01 19.22 -7.71
CA TRP A 217 7.07 18.05 -6.87
C TRP A 217 7.62 16.85 -7.64
N SER A 218 7.14 16.65 -8.87
CA SER A 218 7.61 15.55 -9.72
C SER A 218 9.08 15.70 -10.08
N GLU A 219 9.50 16.94 -10.33
CA GLU A 219 10.90 17.20 -10.68
C GLU A 219 11.83 16.85 -9.51
N LYS A 220 11.42 17.14 -8.29
CA LYS A 220 12.22 16.76 -7.13
C LYS A 220 12.39 15.24 -7.04
N LEU A 221 11.32 14.49 -7.35
CA LEU A 221 11.42 13.03 -7.37
C LEU A 221 12.41 12.56 -8.43
N ARG A 222 12.36 13.16 -9.62
CA ARG A 222 13.30 12.81 -10.69
C ARG A 222 14.74 13.11 -10.29
N GLU A 223 14.96 14.28 -9.68
CA GLU A 223 16.29 14.68 -9.23
C GLU A 223 16.82 13.73 -8.15
N ALA A 224 15.94 13.17 -7.34
CA ALA A 224 16.31 12.21 -6.31
C ALA A 224 16.54 10.80 -6.88
N GLY A 225 16.37 10.61 -8.19
CA GLY A 225 16.62 9.33 -8.83
C GLY A 225 15.47 8.36 -8.80
N VAL A 226 14.27 8.81 -8.49
CA VAL A 226 13.10 7.94 -8.50
C VAL A 226 12.81 7.50 -9.94
N PRO A 227 12.65 6.20 -10.20
CA PRO A 227 12.42 5.73 -11.57
C PRO A 227 11.21 6.37 -12.23
N ALA A 228 11.30 6.58 -13.55
CA ALA A 228 10.26 7.27 -14.30
C ALA A 228 8.88 6.62 -14.15
N HIS A 229 8.82 5.29 -14.11
CA HIS A 229 7.56 4.56 -13.95
C HIS A 229 6.88 4.97 -12.63
N ILE A 230 7.67 5.09 -11.56
CA ILE A 230 7.14 5.46 -10.24
C ILE A 230 6.72 6.93 -10.22
N VAL A 231 7.55 7.81 -10.79
CA VAL A 231 7.20 9.24 -10.87
C VAL A 231 5.88 9.42 -11.60
N LYS A 232 5.70 8.74 -12.72
CA LYS A 232 4.47 8.84 -13.51
C LYS A 232 3.28 8.36 -12.69
N HIS A 233 3.42 7.22 -12.01
CA HIS A 233 2.34 6.68 -11.20
C HIS A 233 1.93 7.65 -10.09
N LEU A 234 2.92 8.16 -9.34
CA LEU A 234 2.63 9.07 -8.23
C LEU A 234 1.99 10.37 -8.73
N SER A 235 2.49 10.88 -9.87
CA SER A 235 1.95 12.10 -10.46
C SER A 235 0.49 11.93 -10.86
N VAL A 236 0.15 10.79 -11.47
CA VAL A 236 -1.24 10.53 -11.83
C VAL A 236 -2.10 10.39 -10.59
N MET A 237 -1.59 9.74 -9.54
CA MET A 237 -2.35 9.60 -8.30
C MET A 237 -2.70 10.97 -7.72
N THR A 238 -1.75 11.91 -7.73
CA THR A 238 -2.06 13.24 -7.20
C THR A 238 -3.10 13.96 -8.07
N GLU A 239 -3.04 13.79 -9.39
CA GLU A 239 -4.05 14.36 -10.27
C GLU A 239 -5.43 13.78 -9.99
N LEU A 240 -5.50 12.47 -9.79
CA LEU A 240 -6.78 11.83 -9.45
C LEU A 240 -7.29 12.30 -8.10
N ASN A 241 -6.38 12.53 -7.17
CA ASN A 241 -6.75 13.06 -5.87
C ASN A 241 -7.39 14.45 -6.01
N LYS A 242 -6.81 15.29 -6.87
CA LYS A 242 -7.34 16.63 -7.13
C LYS A 242 -8.73 16.56 -7.77
N GLN A 243 -9.04 15.47 -8.47
CA GLN A 243 -10.35 15.25 -9.09
C GLN A 243 -11.36 14.65 -8.11
N GLY A 244 -10.97 14.42 -6.87
CA GLY A 244 -11.84 13.82 -5.86
C GLY A 244 -12.03 12.32 -5.99
N ARG A 245 -11.14 11.65 -6.73
CA ARG A 245 -11.31 10.22 -6.99
C ARG A 245 -11.01 9.36 -5.76
N TYR A 246 -10.40 9.92 -4.74
CA TYR A 246 -10.11 9.21 -3.49
C TYR A 246 -10.99 9.68 -2.33
N ASP A 247 -12.03 10.45 -2.63
CA ASP A 247 -13.04 10.84 -1.63
C ASP A 247 -14.06 9.70 -1.53
N ARG A 248 -13.64 8.61 -0.88
CA ARG A 248 -14.40 7.38 -0.83
C ARG A 248 -14.26 6.73 0.54
N MET A 249 -15.33 6.08 0.98
CA MET A 249 -15.36 5.36 2.25
C MET A 249 -16.08 4.03 2.08
N THR A 250 -15.63 3.04 2.80
CA THR A 250 -16.37 1.78 2.95
C THR A 250 -16.23 1.30 4.39
N ASP A 251 -17.03 0.32 4.76
CA ASP A 251 -16.92 -0.34 6.06
C ASP A 251 -16.15 -1.65 5.97
N ASP A 252 -15.50 -1.92 4.83
CA ASP A 252 -14.89 -3.22 4.62
C ASP A 252 -13.83 -3.57 5.67
N LEU A 253 -12.97 -2.62 6.02
CA LEU A 253 -11.95 -2.91 7.02
C LEU A 253 -12.57 -3.27 8.37
N PHE A 254 -13.54 -2.47 8.81
CA PHE A 254 -14.23 -2.74 10.07
C PHE A 254 -14.96 -4.09 10.04
N ASN A 255 -15.62 -4.37 8.91
CA ASN A 255 -16.35 -5.63 8.79
C ASN A 255 -15.40 -6.83 8.82
N LEU A 256 -14.21 -6.70 8.26
CA LEU A 256 -13.23 -7.77 8.27
C LEU A 256 -12.56 -7.95 9.63
N THR A 257 -12.20 -6.84 10.28
CA THR A 257 -11.28 -6.90 11.42
C THR A 257 -11.94 -6.62 12.76
N GLY A 258 -13.16 -6.06 12.76
CA GLY A 258 -13.80 -5.63 13.99
C GLY A 258 -13.25 -4.32 14.57
N GLN A 259 -12.33 -3.68 13.87
CA GLN A 259 -11.71 -2.44 14.32
C GLN A 259 -11.73 -1.40 13.22
N LYS A 260 -11.96 -0.15 13.57
CA LYS A 260 -11.87 0.94 12.62
C LYS A 260 -10.42 1.14 12.18
N PRO A 261 -10.21 1.74 11.00
CA PRO A 261 -8.85 2.08 10.58
C PRO A 261 -8.20 3.05 11.58
N ILE A 262 -6.88 3.00 11.65
CA ILE A 262 -6.15 3.95 12.49
C ILE A 262 -6.40 5.37 11.97
N SER A 263 -6.63 6.32 12.88
CA SER A 263 -6.83 7.72 12.50
C SER A 263 -5.50 8.34 12.06
N VAL A 264 -5.57 9.44 11.30
CA VAL A 264 -4.35 10.17 10.95
C VAL A 264 -3.69 10.71 12.22
N TYR A 265 -4.49 11.15 13.19
CA TYR A 265 -3.95 11.61 14.48
C TYR A 265 -3.07 10.53 15.11
N ASP A 266 -3.62 9.32 15.26
CA ASP A 266 -2.85 8.23 15.88
C ASP A 266 -1.65 7.82 15.04
N PHE A 267 -1.79 7.85 13.71
CA PHE A 267 -0.68 7.54 12.82
C PHE A 267 0.48 8.53 13.01
N VAL A 268 0.15 9.82 13.09
CA VAL A 268 1.19 10.85 13.28
C VAL A 268 1.84 10.72 14.65
N LYS A 269 1.04 10.46 15.69
CA LYS A 269 1.59 10.22 17.03
C LYS A 269 2.56 9.04 17.02
N LEU A 270 2.16 7.95 16.37
CA LEU A 270 3.00 6.75 16.30
C LEU A 270 4.34 7.02 15.60
N HIS A 271 4.31 7.87 14.58
CA HIS A 271 5.49 8.17 13.78
C HIS A 271 6.07 9.56 14.07
N ALA A 272 5.81 10.12 15.26
CA ALA A 272 6.19 11.49 15.58
C ALA A 272 7.68 11.76 15.35
N ALA A 273 8.53 10.80 15.62
CA ALA A 273 9.97 10.99 15.40
C ALA A 273 10.31 11.36 13.95
N UNK A 274 9.49 10.95 13.11
CA UNK A 274 9.70 11.21 11.78
C UNK A 274 9.39 12.58 11.39
N PHE A 275 8.74 13.20 12.21
CA PHE A 275 8.26 14.57 11.96
C PHE A 275 8.90 15.62 12.86
N THR A 276 9.81 15.25 13.69
CA THR A 276 10.40 16.10 14.71
C THR A 276 11.89 16.23 14.49
N ARG A 277 12.42 17.45 14.60
CA ARG A 277 13.85 17.70 14.45
C ARG A 277 14.63 17.00 15.55
N ALA A 278 15.83 16.51 15.20
CA ALA A 278 16.72 15.90 16.18
C ALA A 278 17.03 16.92 17.28
N GLY A 279 16.93 16.48 18.53
CA GLY A 279 17.20 17.32 19.67
C GLY A 279 16.05 18.21 20.11
N ALA A 280 14.92 18.17 19.41
CA ALA A 280 13.75 18.94 19.84
C ALA A 280 13.09 18.27 21.04
N ALA A 281 12.48 19.07 21.91
CA ALA A 281 11.74 18.54 23.04
C ALA A 281 10.53 17.76 22.54
N ALA A 282 10.24 16.68 23.22
CA ALA A 282 9.12 15.83 22.84
C ALA A 282 7.77 16.54 23.14
#